data_8a5386864fe9bc2c94a418d9e2b00069
#
_entry.id   8a5386864fe9bc2c94a418d9e2b00069
#
_cell.length_a   1.000
_cell.length_b   1.000
_cell.length_c   1.000
_cell.angle_alpha   90.00
_cell.angle_beta   90.00
_cell.angle_gamma   90.00
#
_symmetry.space_group_name_H-M   'P 1'
#
loop_
_entity.id
_entity.type
_entity.pdbx_description
1 polymer ?
#
loop_
_entity_poly.entity_id
_entity_poly.type
_entity_poly.pdbx_seq_one_letter_code
_entity_poly.pdbx_strand_id
1 'polypeptide(L)' 'MHRIQVALKVAILSERIRNLTEHLKAHPKDHHTRRGLLMLVGKRRRLLVYIKNRDILEYRELIKKLGIRDNIQ' A
#
# COMPACT_ATOMS: atom_id res chain seq x y z
N MET A 1 -17.94 -6.87 0.07
CA MET A 1 -17.04 -5.72 0.23
C MET A 1 -17.16 -4.79 -0.96
N HIS A 2 -17.24 -3.52 -0.70
CA HIS A 2 -17.40 -2.53 -1.74
C HIS A 2 -16.06 -2.04 -2.28
N ARG A 3 -16.01 -1.72 -3.57
CA ARG A 3 -14.79 -1.22 -4.22
C ARG A 3 -14.25 0.01 -3.52
N ILE A 4 -15.14 0.93 -3.15
CA ILE A 4 -14.75 2.19 -2.51
C ILE A 4 -14.03 1.92 -1.20
N GLN A 5 -14.51 0.94 -0.43
CA GLN A 5 -13.89 0.59 0.84
C GLN A 5 -12.49 0.02 0.65
N VAL A 6 -12.29 -0.82 -0.36
CA VAL A 6 -10.98 -1.40 -0.63
C VAL A 6 -10.00 -0.32 -1.09
N ALA A 7 -10.44 0.54 -2.01
CA ALA A 7 -9.60 1.64 -2.48
C ALA A 7 -9.22 2.58 -1.35
N LEU A 8 -10.17 2.87 -0.47
CA LEU A 8 -9.90 3.73 0.69
C LEU A 8 -8.88 3.09 1.63
N LYS A 9 -8.99 1.79 1.87
CA LYS A 9 -8.02 1.07 2.70
C LYS A 9 -6.62 1.14 2.10
N VAL A 10 -6.52 0.99 0.78
CA VAL A 10 -5.22 1.10 0.09
C VAL A 10 -4.65 2.50 0.25
N ALA A 11 -5.48 3.52 0.14
CA ALA A 11 -5.03 4.91 0.30
C ALA A 11 -4.52 5.16 1.72
N ILE A 12 -5.24 4.68 2.72
CA ILE A 12 -4.85 4.83 4.13
C ILE A 12 -3.53 4.10 4.40
N LEU A 13 -3.40 2.87 3.91
CA LEU A 13 -2.18 2.09 4.07
C LEU A 13 -1.00 2.77 3.38
N SER A 14 -1.22 3.34 2.20
CA SER A 14 -0.17 4.02 1.45
C SER A 14 0.37 5.22 2.22
N GLU A 15 -0.49 5.98 2.87
CA GLU A 15 -0.07 7.12 3.67
C GLU A 15 0.72 6.66 4.90
N ARG A 16 0.25 5.62 5.59
CA ARG A 16 0.96 5.07 6.74
C ARG A 16 2.33 4.53 6.34
N ILE A 17 2.41 3.84 5.20
CA ILE A 17 3.68 3.33 4.68
C ILE A 17 4.64 4.48 4.44
N ARG A 18 4.17 5.56 3.82
CA ARG A 18 5.01 6.73 3.55
C ARG A 18 5.52 7.35 4.84
N ASN A 19 4.65 7.50 5.84
CA ASN A 19 5.03 8.09 7.11
C ASN A 19 6.06 7.24 7.85
N LEU A 20 5.89 5.92 7.85
CA LEU A 20 6.84 5.02 8.49
C LEU A 20 8.17 4.98 7.72
N THR A 21 8.11 5.07 6.40
CA THR A 21 9.33 5.14 5.58
C THR A 21 10.15 6.38 5.93
N GLU A 22 9.48 7.52 6.08
CA GLU A 22 10.16 8.74 6.49
C GLU A 22 10.75 8.61 7.89
N HIS A 23 10.01 8.00 8.82
CA HIS A 23 10.51 7.75 10.16
C HIS A 23 11.79 6.92 10.12
N LEU A 24 11.84 5.88 9.28
CA LEU A 24 13.00 5.00 9.20
C LEU A 24 14.23 5.67 8.58
N LYS A 25 14.02 6.71 7.76
CA LYS A 25 15.15 7.48 7.25
C LYS A 25 15.90 8.17 8.38
N ALA A 26 15.17 8.65 9.38
CA ALA A 26 15.76 9.31 10.55
C ALA A 26 16.23 8.30 11.59
N HIS A 27 15.62 7.12 11.64
CA HIS A 27 15.91 6.10 12.64
C HIS A 27 16.10 4.73 11.98
N PRO A 28 17.21 4.54 11.22
CA PRO A 28 17.39 3.32 10.42
C PRO A 28 17.56 2.04 11.23
N LYS A 29 17.86 2.16 12.53
CA LYS A 29 18.02 1.00 13.39
C LYS A 29 16.76 0.63 14.16
N ASP A 30 15.65 1.30 13.87
CA ASP A 30 14.37 0.98 14.49
C ASP A 30 13.76 -0.24 13.80
N HIS A 31 14.19 -1.41 14.24
CA HIS A 31 13.77 -2.68 13.63
C HIS A 31 12.31 -2.98 13.88
N HIS A 32 11.78 -2.50 14.97
CA HIS A 32 10.37 -2.71 15.30
C HIS A 32 9.47 -1.99 14.29
N THR A 33 9.77 -0.74 14.00
CA THR A 33 9.03 0.03 13.00
C THR A 33 9.21 -0.55 11.60
N ARG A 34 10.43 -1.02 11.28
CA ARG A 34 10.69 -1.64 9.99
C ARG A 34 9.83 -2.89 9.78
N ARG A 35 9.71 -3.70 10.83
CA ARG A 35 8.86 -4.89 10.78
C ARG A 35 7.40 -4.52 10.54
N GLY A 36 6.92 -3.49 11.26
CA GLY A 36 5.55 -2.99 11.06
C GLY A 36 5.32 -2.48 9.64
N LEU A 37 6.31 -1.78 9.09
CA LEU A 37 6.24 -1.29 7.72
C LEU A 37 6.10 -2.43 6.73
N LEU A 38 6.89 -3.49 6.87
CA LEU A 38 6.81 -4.64 5.98
C LEU A 38 5.44 -5.33 6.05
N MET A 39 4.85 -5.39 7.23
CA MET A 39 3.50 -5.94 7.39
C MET A 39 2.47 -5.11 6.65
N LEU A 40 2.58 -3.79 6.71
CA LEU A 40 1.66 -2.90 6.00
C LEU A 40 1.82 -3.00 4.49
N VAL A 41 3.06 -3.09 4.02
CA VAL A 41 3.35 -3.27 2.59
C VAL A 41 2.71 -4.57 2.08
N GLY A 42 2.86 -5.66 2.84
CA GLY A 42 2.24 -6.94 2.48
C GLY A 42 0.73 -6.86 2.43
N LYS A 43 0.13 -6.18 3.41
CA LYS A 43 -1.32 -6.02 3.46
C LYS A 43 -1.82 -5.19 2.27
N ARG A 44 -1.14 -4.09 1.96
CA ARG A 44 -1.50 -3.27 0.79
C ARG A 44 -1.40 -4.08 -0.50
N ARG A 45 -0.35 -4.88 -0.63
CA ARG A 45 -0.16 -5.70 -1.81
C ARG A 45 -1.31 -6.67 -2.01
N ARG A 46 -1.76 -7.31 -0.95
CA ARG A 46 -2.89 -8.25 -1.03
C ARG A 46 -4.17 -7.55 -1.49
N LEU A 47 -4.42 -6.36 -0.98
CA LEU A 47 -5.59 -5.58 -1.39
C LEU A 47 -5.49 -5.16 -2.85
N LEU A 48 -4.31 -4.76 -3.30
CA LEU A 48 -4.09 -4.37 -4.70
C LEU A 48 -4.27 -5.55 -5.65
N VAL A 49 -3.80 -6.74 -5.26
CA VAL A 49 -4.01 -7.95 -6.06
C VAL A 49 -5.50 -8.25 -6.18
N TYR A 50 -6.24 -8.09 -5.09
CA TYR A 50 -7.69 -8.28 -5.10
C TYR A 50 -8.36 -7.35 -6.10
N ILE A 51 -8.00 -6.06 -6.08
CA ILE A 51 -8.57 -5.08 -7.00
C ILE A 51 -8.17 -5.40 -8.44
N LYS A 52 -6.91 -5.75 -8.66
CA LYS A 52 -6.39 -6.07 -9.99
C LYS A 52 -7.15 -7.25 -10.63
N ASN A 53 -7.40 -8.28 -9.85
CA ASN A 53 -8.11 -9.46 -10.35
C ASN A 53 -9.59 -9.19 -10.60
N ARG A 54 -10.13 -8.21 -9.93
CA ARG A 54 -11.53 -7.86 -10.04
C ARG A 54 -11.80 -6.85 -11.16
N ASP A 55 -10.96 -5.82 -11.25
CA ASP A 55 -11.12 -4.73 -12.22
C ASP A 55 -9.76 -4.11 -12.52
N ILE A 56 -9.18 -4.51 -13.64
CA ILE A 56 -7.83 -4.04 -14.00
C ILE A 56 -7.79 -2.54 -14.25
N LEU A 57 -8.86 -1.94 -14.76
CA LEU A 57 -8.89 -0.52 -15.01
C LEU A 57 -8.91 0.28 -13.71
N GLU A 58 -9.70 -0.17 -12.74
CA GLU A 58 -9.74 0.45 -11.43
C GLU A 58 -8.37 0.35 -10.75
N TYR A 59 -7.72 -0.81 -10.86
CA TYR A 59 -6.39 -1.02 -10.31
C TYR A 59 -5.40 -0.02 -10.91
N ARG A 60 -5.39 0.14 -12.22
CA ARG A 60 -4.46 1.05 -12.90
C ARG A 60 -4.69 2.51 -12.50
N GLU A 61 -5.94 2.92 -12.40
CA GLU A 61 -6.26 4.26 -11.95
C GLU A 61 -5.80 4.51 -10.53
N LEU A 62 -6.01 3.53 -9.66
CA LEU A 62 -5.66 3.66 -8.26
C LEU A 62 -4.15 3.78 -8.05
N ILE A 63 -3.35 2.92 -8.70
CA ILE A 63 -1.90 3.00 -8.54
C ILE A 63 -1.34 4.28 -9.13
N LYS A 64 -1.92 4.77 -10.21
CA LYS A 64 -1.51 6.04 -10.81
C LYS A 64 -1.82 7.20 -9.87
N LYS A 65 -3.01 7.20 -9.29
CA LYS A 65 -3.48 8.25 -8.39
C LYS A 65 -2.65 8.31 -7.11
N LEU A 66 -2.29 7.16 -6.57
CA LEU A 66 -1.53 7.06 -5.33
C LEU A 66 -0.02 7.03 -5.54
N GLY A 67 0.44 7.01 -6.78
CA GLY A 67 1.86 6.96 -7.07
C GLY A 67 2.51 5.64 -6.66
N ILE A 68 1.75 4.55 -6.69
CA ILE A 68 2.24 3.24 -6.30
C ILE A 68 2.91 2.57 -7.50
N ARG A 69 4.00 1.87 -7.24
CA ARG A 69 4.72 1.17 -8.28
C ARG A 69 3.92 -0.08 -8.72
N ASP A 70 3.76 -0.26 -10.04
CA ASP A 70 3.04 -1.41 -10.58
C ASP A 70 4.01 -2.58 -10.80
N ASN A 71 4.34 -3.26 -9.70
CA ASN A 71 5.19 -4.45 -9.74
C ASN A 71 4.50 -5.66 -9.11
N ILE A 72 3.19 -5.65 -9.07
CA ILE A 72 2.39 -6.73 -8.50
C ILE A 72 1.99 -7.68 -9.62
N GLN A 73 2.23 -8.94 -9.43
CA GLN A 73 1.93 -9.98 -10.41
C GLN A 73 0.77 -10.86 -10.00
#